data_35379a49cf93d25ad4bbecf1bfbdae11
#
_entry.id   35379a49cf93d25ad4bbecf1bfbdae11
#
_cell.length_a   1.000
_cell.length_b   1.000
_cell.length_c   1.000
_cell.angle_alpha   90.00
_cell.angle_beta   90.00
_cell.angle_gamma   90.00
#
_symmetry.space_group_name_H-M   'P 1'
#
loop_
_entity.id
_entity.type
_entity.pdbx_description
1 polymer ?
#
loop_
_entity_poly.entity_id
_entity_poly.type
_entity_poly.pdbx_seq_one_letter_code
_entity_poly.pdbx_strand_id
1 'polypeptide(L)'
;YSLCRATVNRGQDAHTDGKFDISDKGAMEIMKLFFTPNEQLQDKKITDFFDDEVLSSNFWLYWRTMFAFENWHSALEMKLYIQRYIHHIGGLPDFTALRFTKYNQYESMILPMVKYLESHNVQFHYGVQVANVEFDCSDPKHKLAKRIDVIRDGKKEAIDLTENDLVFITNGGCVENSSMGSQNTPAQFNTELKEGGGWDMWRKI
;
A
#
# COMPACT_ATOMS: atom_id res chain seq x y z
N TYR A 1 2.15 24.03 -15.32
CA TYR A 1 1.48 23.10 -14.39
C TYR A 1 -0.03 23.31 -14.49
N SER A 2 -0.78 22.25 -14.77
CA SER A 2 -2.25 22.30 -14.69
C SER A 2 -2.64 22.33 -13.22
N LEU A 3 -3.52 23.24 -12.84
CA LEU A 3 -4.15 23.19 -11.53
C LEU A 3 -5.12 22.01 -11.52
N CYS A 4 -4.85 21.02 -10.67
CA CYS A 4 -5.80 19.95 -10.42
C CYS A 4 -6.87 20.47 -9.43
N ARG A 5 -8.10 20.04 -9.62
CA ARG A 5 -9.21 20.31 -8.70
C ARG A 5 -9.83 18.98 -8.31
N ALA A 6 -10.04 18.81 -7.02
CA ALA A 6 -10.86 17.70 -6.56
C ALA A 6 -12.34 18.06 -6.76
N THR A 7 -13.12 17.13 -7.29
CA THR A 7 -14.55 17.25 -7.45
C THR A 7 -15.25 16.13 -6.70
N VAL A 8 -16.40 16.44 -6.13
CA VAL A 8 -17.29 15.47 -5.48
C VAL A 8 -18.62 15.40 -6.23
N ASN A 9 -19.48 14.46 -5.87
CA ASN A 9 -20.83 14.32 -6.43
C ASN A 9 -20.82 14.30 -7.97
N ARG A 10 -19.94 13.46 -8.56
CA ARG A 10 -19.78 13.32 -10.01
C ARG A 10 -19.40 14.62 -10.73
N GLY A 11 -18.66 15.47 -10.03
CA GLY A 11 -18.20 16.75 -10.57
C GLY A 11 -19.20 17.89 -10.46
N GLN A 12 -20.32 17.70 -9.78
CA GLN A 12 -21.30 18.76 -9.55
C GLN A 12 -20.82 19.79 -8.53
N ASP A 13 -20.13 19.31 -7.48
CA ASP A 13 -19.56 20.15 -6.42
C ASP A 13 -18.04 20.18 -6.56
N ALA A 14 -17.51 21.26 -7.03
CA ALA A 14 -16.07 21.48 -7.07
C ALA A 14 -15.64 22.22 -5.81
N HIS A 15 -14.78 21.61 -5.00
CA HIS A 15 -14.14 22.34 -3.89
C HIS A 15 -13.05 23.25 -4.44
N THR A 16 -13.42 24.53 -4.59
CA THR A 16 -12.52 25.55 -5.15
C THR A 16 -11.73 26.28 -4.08
N ASP A 17 -12.09 26.12 -2.82
CA ASP A 17 -11.52 26.84 -1.67
C ASP A 17 -10.40 26.06 -0.95
N GLY A 18 -10.12 24.85 -1.38
CA GLY A 18 -9.04 24.01 -0.82
C GLY A 18 -9.27 23.59 0.63
N LYS A 19 -10.51 23.56 1.10
CA LYS A 19 -10.83 23.20 2.48
C LYS A 19 -11.15 21.74 2.65
N PHE A 20 -10.82 21.21 3.82
CA PHE A 20 -11.16 19.85 4.21
C PHE A 20 -12.61 19.68 4.64
N ASP A 21 -13.30 20.76 4.92
CA ASP A 21 -14.68 20.75 5.40
C ASP A 21 -14.86 19.79 6.59
N ILE A 22 -13.98 19.96 7.57
CA ILE A 22 -13.96 19.18 8.79
C ILE A 22 -14.11 20.11 9.98
N SER A 23 -14.90 19.72 10.96
CA SER A 23 -15.09 20.49 12.18
C SER A 23 -13.86 20.45 13.10
N ASP A 24 -13.83 21.33 14.09
CA ASP A 24 -12.80 21.29 15.14
C ASP A 24 -12.81 19.96 15.89
N LYS A 25 -13.98 19.35 16.09
CA LYS A 25 -14.11 18.02 16.71
C LYS A 25 -13.44 16.96 15.83
N GLY A 26 -13.75 16.92 14.55
CA GLY A 26 -13.13 15.97 13.62
C GLY A 26 -11.62 16.17 13.51
N ALA A 27 -11.14 17.41 13.49
CA ALA A 27 -9.72 17.73 13.54
C ALA A 27 -9.05 17.19 14.82
N MET A 28 -9.73 17.31 15.96
CA MET A 28 -9.24 16.75 17.23
C MET A 28 -9.19 15.21 17.20
N GLU A 29 -10.11 14.54 16.55
CA GLU A 29 -10.07 13.09 16.39
C GLU A 29 -8.85 12.63 15.56
N ILE A 30 -8.53 13.36 14.50
CA ILE A 30 -7.31 13.09 13.72
C ILE A 30 -6.06 13.30 14.58
N MET A 31 -6.03 14.38 15.37
CA MET A 31 -4.94 14.63 16.32
C MET A 31 -4.84 13.53 17.37
N LYS A 32 -5.97 13.06 17.88
CA LYS A 32 -6.04 11.93 18.82
C LYS A 32 -5.44 10.66 18.19
N LEU A 33 -5.79 10.33 16.94
CA LEU A 33 -5.20 9.21 16.21
C LEU A 33 -3.68 9.37 16.15
N PHE A 34 -3.20 10.55 15.79
CA PHE A 34 -1.76 10.83 15.65
C PHE A 34 -0.97 10.55 16.94
N PHE A 35 -1.54 10.88 18.11
CA PHE A 35 -0.88 10.71 19.40
C PHE A 35 -1.21 9.40 20.12
N THR A 36 -2.18 8.62 19.65
CA THR A 36 -2.51 7.33 20.25
C THR A 36 -1.35 6.34 20.08
N PRO A 37 -0.88 5.64 21.12
CA PRO A 37 0.17 4.63 21.00
C PRO A 37 -0.18 3.54 19.97
N ASN A 38 0.83 3.05 19.27
CA ASN A 38 0.64 2.05 18.20
C ASN A 38 -0.02 0.76 18.72
N GLU A 39 0.35 0.34 19.93
CA GLU A 39 -0.15 -0.86 20.58
C GLU A 39 -1.67 -0.82 20.82
N GLN A 40 -2.22 0.38 20.99
CA GLN A 40 -3.67 0.57 21.18
C GLN A 40 -4.45 0.56 19.86
N LEU A 41 -3.76 0.62 18.72
CA LEU A 41 -4.35 0.70 17.39
C LEU A 41 -4.22 -0.59 16.58
N GLN A 42 -3.46 -1.60 17.06
CA GLN A 42 -3.13 -2.80 16.30
C GLN A 42 -4.36 -3.53 15.76
N ASP A 43 -5.40 -3.63 16.59
CA ASP A 43 -6.63 -4.35 16.25
C ASP A 43 -7.80 -3.42 15.92
N LYS A 44 -7.53 -2.12 15.71
CA LYS A 44 -8.55 -1.13 15.42
C LYS A 44 -8.70 -0.88 13.91
N LYS A 45 -9.93 -0.86 13.46
CA LYS A 45 -10.30 -0.35 12.14
C LYS A 45 -10.48 1.17 12.20
N ILE A 46 -10.44 1.81 11.06
CA ILE A 46 -10.72 3.24 10.93
C ILE A 46 -12.12 3.57 11.49
N THR A 47 -13.13 2.74 11.21
CA THR A 47 -14.50 2.88 11.77
C THR A 47 -14.59 2.67 13.28
N ASP A 48 -13.63 2.00 13.90
CA ASP A 48 -13.63 1.84 15.36
C ASP A 48 -13.03 3.06 16.08
N PHE A 49 -12.42 3.95 15.32
CA PHE A 49 -11.71 5.11 15.83
C PHE A 49 -12.41 6.43 15.51
N PHE A 50 -12.91 6.59 14.29
CA PHE A 50 -13.55 7.80 13.81
C PHE A 50 -15.07 7.64 13.78
N ASP A 51 -15.75 8.76 14.07
CA ASP A 51 -17.20 8.84 13.90
C ASP A 51 -17.62 9.21 12.46
N ASP A 52 -18.93 9.21 12.23
CA ASP A 52 -19.51 9.53 10.92
C ASP A 52 -19.17 10.95 10.45
N GLU A 53 -18.88 11.87 11.35
CA GLU A 53 -18.53 13.24 11.00
C GLU A 53 -17.19 13.28 10.23
N VAL A 54 -16.16 12.57 10.73
CA VAL A 54 -14.88 12.47 10.04
C VAL A 54 -15.02 11.67 8.76
N LEU A 55 -15.75 10.54 8.81
CA LEU A 55 -15.90 9.64 7.67
C LEU A 55 -16.77 10.18 6.52
N SER A 56 -17.56 11.22 6.77
CA SER A 56 -18.32 11.94 5.73
C SER A 56 -17.67 13.25 5.27
N SER A 57 -16.56 13.65 5.89
CA SER A 57 -15.86 14.88 5.57
C SER A 57 -15.11 14.83 4.25
N ASN A 58 -14.83 15.99 3.67
CA ASN A 58 -13.95 16.09 2.50
C ASN A 58 -12.51 15.66 2.82
N PHE A 59 -12.06 15.84 4.06
CA PHE A 59 -10.76 15.29 4.47
C PHE A 59 -10.68 13.79 4.22
N TRP A 60 -11.70 13.03 4.68
CA TRP A 60 -11.74 11.59 4.46
C TRP A 60 -11.85 11.23 2.99
N LEU A 61 -12.67 11.95 2.23
CA LEU A 61 -12.79 11.74 0.79
C LEU A 61 -11.45 11.90 0.07
N TYR A 62 -10.70 12.96 0.35
CA TYR A 62 -9.38 13.18 -0.24
C TYR A 62 -8.39 12.10 0.22
N TRP A 63 -8.37 11.81 1.50
CA TRP A 63 -7.46 10.84 2.09
C TRP A 63 -7.66 9.44 1.52
N ARG A 64 -8.89 8.94 1.54
CA ARG A 64 -9.20 7.60 1.03
C ARG A 64 -8.94 7.47 -0.48
N THR A 65 -9.22 8.52 -1.25
CA THR A 65 -9.00 8.53 -2.70
C THR A 65 -7.52 8.59 -3.04
N MET A 66 -6.76 9.42 -2.33
CA MET A 66 -5.33 9.60 -2.57
C MET A 66 -4.51 8.36 -2.21
N PHE A 67 -4.81 7.74 -1.08
CA PHE A 67 -4.02 6.67 -0.50
C PHE A 67 -4.70 5.30 -0.56
N ALA A 68 -5.83 5.17 -1.26
CA ALA A 68 -6.60 3.93 -1.41
C ALA A 68 -7.03 3.30 -0.07
N PHE A 69 -7.43 4.13 0.90
CA PHE A 69 -8.00 3.66 2.16
C PHE A 69 -9.50 3.36 2.03
N GLU A 70 -9.94 2.40 2.82
CA GLU A 70 -11.35 2.08 3.04
C GLU A 70 -11.66 2.13 4.55
N ASN A 71 -12.93 2.32 4.88
CA ASN A 71 -13.39 2.48 6.26
C ASN A 71 -13.00 1.32 7.18
N TRP A 72 -12.87 0.12 6.63
CA TRP A 72 -12.51 -1.11 7.35
C TRP A 72 -11.00 -1.37 7.44
N HIS A 73 -10.16 -0.52 6.84
CA HIS A 73 -8.72 -0.62 6.95
C HIS A 73 -8.21 -0.33 8.37
N SER A 74 -6.95 -0.65 8.61
CA SER A 74 -6.29 -0.47 9.90
C SER A 74 -6.15 1.01 10.27
N ALA A 75 -6.59 1.36 11.49
CA ALA A 75 -6.35 2.68 12.05
C ALA A 75 -4.86 2.95 12.32
N LEU A 76 -4.10 1.91 12.68
CA LEU A 76 -2.64 2.01 12.83
C LEU A 76 -1.97 2.40 11.50
N GLU A 77 -2.33 1.73 10.43
CA GLU A 77 -1.77 2.04 9.12
C GLU A 77 -2.10 3.47 8.70
N MET A 78 -3.34 3.91 8.88
CA MET A 78 -3.74 5.29 8.62
C MET A 78 -2.89 6.28 9.44
N LYS A 79 -2.67 6.02 10.73
CA LYS A 79 -1.80 6.85 11.57
C LYS A 79 -0.38 6.94 10.99
N LEU A 80 0.23 5.83 10.60
CA LEU A 80 1.58 5.80 10.04
C LEU A 80 1.67 6.60 8.74
N TYR A 81 0.64 6.53 7.89
CA TYR A 81 0.53 7.38 6.70
C TYR A 81 0.40 8.85 7.04
N ILE A 82 -0.46 9.22 8.02
CA ILE A 82 -0.59 10.61 8.48
C ILE A 82 0.76 11.12 8.99
N GLN A 83 1.46 10.36 9.82
CA GLN A 83 2.78 10.74 10.33
C GLN A 83 3.79 10.97 9.20
N ARG A 84 3.75 10.15 8.18
CA ARG A 84 4.63 10.27 7.02
C ARG A 84 4.29 11.49 6.16
N TYR A 85 3.01 11.84 6.07
CA TYR A 85 2.50 12.85 5.14
C TYR A 85 2.15 14.19 5.80
N ILE A 86 2.31 14.33 7.11
CA ILE A 86 1.87 15.49 7.89
C ILE A 86 2.33 16.84 7.32
N HIS A 87 3.55 16.90 6.80
CA HIS A 87 4.11 18.12 6.23
C HIS A 87 3.45 18.58 4.92
N HIS A 88 2.67 17.71 4.29
CA HIS A 88 2.04 17.93 3.00
C HIS A 88 0.52 17.87 3.04
N ILE A 89 -0.05 17.63 4.22
CA ILE A 89 -1.49 17.40 4.38
C ILE A 89 -2.33 18.57 3.87
N GLY A 90 -1.87 19.79 4.10
CA GLY A 90 -2.56 21.01 3.63
C GLY A 90 -2.66 21.15 2.11
N GLY A 91 -1.83 20.44 1.36
CA GLY A 91 -1.84 20.44 -0.12
C GLY A 91 -2.64 19.29 -0.75
N LEU A 92 -3.41 18.52 0.03
CA LEU A 92 -4.26 17.46 -0.49
C LEU A 92 -5.42 17.96 -1.35
N PRO A 93 -6.16 19.01 -0.96
CA PRO A 93 -7.36 19.43 -1.68
C PRO A 93 -7.10 19.93 -3.11
N ASP A 94 -5.93 20.52 -3.36
CA ASP A 94 -5.53 21.08 -4.65
C ASP A 94 -4.36 20.35 -5.31
N PHE A 95 -3.90 19.25 -4.69
CA PHE A 95 -2.76 18.44 -5.11
C PHE A 95 -1.42 19.19 -5.19
N THR A 96 -1.28 20.35 -4.57
CA THR A 96 0.00 21.09 -4.56
C THR A 96 1.11 20.36 -3.81
N ALA A 97 0.72 19.43 -2.92
CA ALA A 97 1.65 18.55 -2.22
C ALA A 97 2.31 17.49 -3.15
N LEU A 98 1.70 17.18 -4.28
CA LEU A 98 2.21 16.17 -5.19
C LEU A 98 3.34 16.73 -6.06
N ARG A 99 4.34 15.89 -6.27
CA ARG A 99 5.46 16.17 -7.16
C ARG A 99 5.53 15.09 -8.22
N PHE A 100 5.81 15.50 -9.43
CA PHE A 100 6.00 14.61 -10.57
C PHE A 100 7.44 14.69 -11.04
N THR A 101 7.99 13.55 -11.44
CA THR A 101 9.29 13.52 -12.07
C THR A 101 9.22 14.12 -13.48
N LYS A 102 10.27 14.82 -13.88
CA LYS A 102 10.35 15.41 -15.25
C LYS A 102 10.39 14.34 -16.33
N TYR A 103 11.01 13.21 -16.01
CA TYR A 103 11.21 12.11 -16.94
C TYR A 103 10.49 10.87 -16.41
N ASN A 104 10.26 9.89 -17.29
CA ASN A 104 9.75 8.58 -16.91
C ASN A 104 10.65 7.95 -15.84
N GLN A 105 10.03 7.41 -14.80
CA GLN A 105 10.77 6.86 -13.65
C GLN A 105 11.55 5.60 -14.02
N TYR A 106 11.04 4.80 -14.95
CA TYR A 106 11.71 3.56 -15.34
C TYR A 106 13.07 3.86 -15.98
N GLU A 107 13.11 4.70 -17.02
CA GLU A 107 14.35 5.01 -17.73
C GLU A 107 15.30 5.88 -16.90
N SER A 108 14.75 6.82 -16.13
CA SER A 108 15.57 7.80 -15.40
C SER A 108 16.07 7.34 -14.03
N MET A 109 15.37 6.39 -13.40
CA MET A 109 15.70 5.94 -12.05
C MET A 109 15.91 4.42 -11.99
N ILE A 110 14.92 3.63 -12.41
CA ILE A 110 14.94 2.18 -12.20
C ILE A 110 16.02 1.52 -13.06
N LEU A 111 16.05 1.79 -14.35
CA LEU A 111 17.01 1.18 -15.26
C LEU A 111 18.48 1.47 -14.91
N PRO A 112 18.87 2.72 -14.57
CA PRO A 112 20.22 2.99 -14.07
C PRO A 112 20.57 2.24 -12.79
N MET A 113 19.61 2.12 -11.85
CA MET A 113 19.80 1.36 -10.62
C MET A 113 19.98 -0.14 -10.89
N VAL A 114 19.17 -0.72 -11.76
CA VAL A 114 19.28 -2.13 -12.15
C VAL A 114 20.66 -2.38 -12.79
N LYS A 115 21.09 -1.56 -13.74
CA LYS A 115 22.40 -1.69 -14.39
C LYS A 115 23.56 -1.58 -13.38
N TYR A 116 23.45 -0.65 -12.42
CA TYR A 116 24.45 -0.52 -11.37
C TYR A 116 24.53 -1.80 -10.51
N LEU A 117 23.38 -2.34 -10.08
CA LEU A 117 23.33 -3.56 -9.27
C LEU A 117 23.86 -4.77 -10.04
N GLU A 118 23.50 -4.93 -11.32
CA GLU A 118 24.04 -6.00 -12.19
C GLU A 118 25.56 -5.91 -12.32
N SER A 119 26.11 -4.71 -12.42
CA SER A 119 27.57 -4.51 -12.46
C SER A 119 28.27 -4.89 -11.15
N HIS A 120 27.51 -5.07 -10.07
CA HIS A 120 27.96 -5.53 -8.76
C HIS A 120 27.52 -6.97 -8.45
N ASN A 121 27.27 -7.77 -9.50
CA ASN A 121 26.91 -9.18 -9.42
C ASN A 121 25.53 -9.48 -8.77
N VAL A 122 24.63 -8.50 -8.68
CA VAL A 122 23.26 -8.75 -8.29
C VAL A 122 22.53 -9.41 -9.46
N GLN A 123 21.85 -10.53 -9.20
CA GLN A 123 21.09 -11.26 -10.19
C GLN A 123 19.61 -10.96 -10.07
N PHE A 124 18.98 -10.61 -11.18
CA PHE A 124 17.53 -10.39 -11.27
C PHE A 124 16.91 -11.57 -12.02
N HIS A 125 15.99 -12.29 -11.36
CA HIS A 125 15.27 -13.42 -11.94
C HIS A 125 13.82 -13.00 -12.21
N TYR A 126 13.54 -12.63 -13.45
CA TYR A 126 12.20 -12.28 -13.90
C TYR A 126 11.41 -13.50 -14.33
N GLY A 127 10.07 -13.41 -14.31
CA GLY A 127 9.20 -14.53 -14.71
C GLY A 127 9.22 -15.70 -13.72
N VAL A 128 9.70 -15.47 -12.50
CA VAL A 128 9.74 -16.48 -11.43
C VAL A 128 8.69 -16.15 -10.40
N GLN A 129 7.76 -17.07 -10.19
CA GLN A 129 6.77 -16.97 -9.13
C GLN A 129 7.29 -17.64 -7.87
N VAL A 130 7.42 -16.91 -6.77
CA VAL A 130 7.68 -17.49 -5.46
C VAL A 130 6.38 -18.06 -4.91
N ALA A 131 6.32 -19.37 -4.77
CA ALA A 131 5.12 -20.08 -4.33
C ALA A 131 5.05 -20.26 -2.82
N ASN A 132 6.21 -20.38 -2.16
CA ASN A 132 6.33 -20.57 -0.72
C ASN A 132 7.73 -20.24 -0.23
N VAL A 133 7.86 -19.95 1.07
CA VAL A 133 9.14 -19.92 1.78
C VAL A 133 9.00 -20.84 2.99
N GLU A 134 9.79 -21.89 3.05
CA GLU A 134 9.78 -22.81 4.18
C GLU A 134 10.67 -22.31 5.31
N PHE A 135 10.15 -22.32 6.52
CA PHE A 135 10.85 -21.91 7.72
C PHE A 135 11.00 -23.06 8.70
N ASP A 136 12.16 -23.14 9.33
CA ASP A 136 12.35 -23.87 10.55
C ASP A 136 11.97 -22.94 11.73
N CYS A 137 10.88 -23.29 12.40
CA CYS A 137 10.35 -22.58 13.55
C CYS A 137 10.44 -23.44 14.84
N SER A 138 11.31 -24.44 14.89
CA SER A 138 11.50 -25.30 16.05
C SER A 138 11.96 -24.53 17.27
N ASP A 139 12.75 -23.47 17.10
CA ASP A 139 13.04 -22.50 18.16
C ASP A 139 12.24 -21.21 17.90
N PRO A 140 11.30 -20.84 18.80
CA PRO A 140 10.51 -19.62 18.66
C PRO A 140 11.33 -18.32 18.59
N LYS A 141 12.57 -18.35 19.10
CA LYS A 141 13.47 -17.19 19.11
C LYS A 141 14.36 -17.11 17.85
N HIS A 142 14.50 -18.21 17.14
CA HIS A 142 15.37 -18.33 15.97
C HIS A 142 14.60 -18.99 14.82
N LYS A 143 13.95 -18.17 14.02
CA LYS A 143 13.27 -18.61 12.80
C LYS A 143 14.24 -18.56 11.65
N LEU A 144 14.41 -19.67 10.96
CA LEU A 144 15.36 -19.82 9.86
C LEU A 144 14.64 -20.17 8.56
N ALA A 145 14.80 -19.36 7.53
CA ALA A 145 14.34 -19.74 6.19
C ALA A 145 15.21 -20.87 5.64
N LYS A 146 14.60 -21.97 5.23
CA LYS A 146 15.28 -23.18 4.76
C LYS A 146 15.27 -23.33 3.26
N ARG A 147 14.18 -22.92 2.62
CA ARG A 147 13.98 -23.13 1.19
C ARG A 147 12.98 -22.13 0.62
N ILE A 148 13.22 -21.73 -0.61
CA ILE A 148 12.26 -20.95 -1.39
C ILE A 148 11.75 -21.86 -2.51
N ASP A 149 10.43 -22.13 -2.52
CA ASP A 149 9.78 -22.85 -3.61
C ASP A 149 9.38 -21.86 -4.70
N VAL A 150 9.78 -22.13 -5.92
CA VAL A 150 9.49 -21.25 -7.06
C VAL A 150 8.87 -22.02 -8.22
N ILE A 151 8.15 -21.30 -9.06
CA ILE A 151 7.63 -21.77 -10.33
C ILE A 151 8.27 -20.93 -11.43
N ARG A 152 9.01 -21.60 -12.31
CA ARG A 152 9.65 -21.01 -13.47
C ARG A 152 9.21 -21.75 -14.73
N ASP A 153 8.66 -21.03 -15.70
CA ASP A 153 8.13 -21.62 -16.94
C ASP A 153 7.18 -22.80 -16.69
N GLY A 154 6.34 -22.68 -15.65
CA GLY A 154 5.38 -23.72 -15.24
C GLY A 154 6.00 -24.91 -14.50
N LYS A 155 7.32 -24.96 -14.30
CA LYS A 155 8.02 -26.01 -13.56
C LYS A 155 8.28 -25.57 -12.12
N LYS A 156 8.08 -26.49 -11.19
CA LYS A 156 8.40 -26.30 -9.78
C LYS A 156 9.90 -26.52 -9.57
N GLU A 157 10.53 -25.56 -8.93
CA GLU A 157 11.95 -25.60 -8.55
C GLU A 157 12.06 -25.20 -7.07
N ALA A 158 13.17 -25.52 -6.44
CA ALA A 158 13.48 -25.13 -5.08
C ALA A 158 14.86 -24.52 -5.00
N ILE A 159 14.99 -23.50 -4.15
CA ILE A 159 16.27 -22.86 -3.81
C ILE A 159 16.52 -23.17 -2.34
N ASP A 160 17.47 -24.05 -2.07
CA ASP A 160 17.86 -24.37 -0.70
C ASP A 160 18.68 -23.22 -0.11
N LEU A 161 18.42 -22.92 1.16
CA LEU A 161 19.06 -21.85 1.91
C LEU A 161 19.88 -22.42 3.06
N THR A 162 20.89 -21.66 3.43
CA THR A 162 21.75 -21.92 4.59
C THR A 162 21.46 -20.94 5.71
N GLU A 163 22.01 -21.16 6.88
CA GLU A 163 21.90 -20.23 8.02
C GLU A 163 22.56 -18.85 7.79
N ASN A 164 23.39 -18.75 6.74
CA ASN A 164 24.07 -17.50 6.36
C ASN A 164 23.29 -16.69 5.32
N ASP A 165 22.16 -17.21 4.83
CA ASP A 165 21.33 -16.51 3.85
C ASP A 165 20.30 -15.63 4.55
N LEU A 166 20.09 -14.43 4.00
CA LEU A 166 19.05 -13.52 4.42
C LEU A 166 17.95 -13.43 3.37
N VAL A 167 16.71 -13.62 3.78
CA VAL A 167 15.54 -13.55 2.91
C VAL A 167 14.70 -12.34 3.27
N PHE A 168 14.51 -11.43 2.31
CA PHE A 168 13.61 -10.29 2.42
C PHE A 168 12.37 -10.54 1.57
N ILE A 169 11.19 -10.51 2.21
CA ILE A 169 9.92 -10.78 1.56
C ILE A 169 9.13 -9.47 1.48
N THR A 170 8.83 -9.01 0.27
CA THR A 170 8.12 -7.75 0.01
C THR A 170 6.89 -7.96 -0.88
N ASN A 171 6.27 -9.11 -0.74
CA ASN A 171 5.15 -9.52 -1.57
C ASN A 171 3.84 -8.82 -1.20
N GLY A 172 2.94 -8.81 -2.18
CA GLY A 172 1.60 -8.26 -2.04
C GLY A 172 1.53 -6.80 -2.44
N GLY A 173 0.35 -6.37 -2.82
CA GLY A 173 0.06 -5.00 -3.17
C GLY A 173 -1.45 -4.75 -3.18
N CYS A 174 -1.86 -3.52 -2.91
CA CYS A 174 -3.28 -3.14 -2.85
C CYS A 174 -4.03 -3.34 -4.17
N VAL A 175 -3.32 -3.49 -5.28
CA VAL A 175 -3.90 -3.69 -6.62
C VAL A 175 -3.83 -5.13 -7.12
N GLU A 176 -3.22 -6.04 -6.38
CA GLU A 176 -2.95 -7.41 -6.84
C GLU A 176 -4.22 -8.16 -7.25
N ASN A 177 -5.31 -7.93 -6.51
CA ASN A 177 -6.58 -8.62 -6.70
C ASN A 177 -7.62 -7.78 -7.45
N SER A 178 -7.18 -6.68 -8.05
CA SER A 178 -8.06 -5.79 -8.80
C SER A 178 -8.57 -6.45 -10.07
N SER A 179 -9.84 -6.18 -10.40
CA SER A 179 -10.41 -6.51 -11.69
C SER A 179 -10.49 -5.26 -12.57
N MET A 180 -10.38 -5.45 -13.85
CA MET A 180 -10.52 -4.38 -14.84
C MET A 180 -11.94 -4.41 -15.42
N GLY A 181 -12.58 -3.25 -15.47
CA GLY A 181 -13.82 -3.09 -16.22
C GLY A 181 -13.55 -2.92 -17.72
N SER A 182 -14.62 -2.90 -18.49
CA SER A 182 -14.62 -2.55 -19.92
C SER A 182 -15.67 -1.49 -20.22
N GLN A 183 -15.78 -1.07 -21.48
CA GLN A 183 -16.79 -0.09 -21.90
C GLN A 183 -18.22 -0.45 -21.45
N ASN A 184 -18.57 -1.73 -21.48
CA ASN A 184 -19.91 -2.23 -21.21
C ASN A 184 -20.01 -3.12 -19.97
N THR A 185 -18.94 -3.31 -19.24
CA THR A 185 -18.89 -4.20 -18.07
C THR A 185 -18.17 -3.50 -16.93
N PRO A 186 -18.86 -3.17 -15.82
CA PRO A 186 -18.22 -2.60 -14.65
C PRO A 186 -17.16 -3.55 -14.07
N ALA A 187 -16.10 -2.98 -13.51
CA ALA A 187 -15.17 -3.75 -12.71
C ALA A 187 -15.90 -4.39 -11.52
N GLN A 188 -15.58 -5.64 -11.24
CA GLN A 188 -16.16 -6.36 -10.11
C GLN A 188 -15.22 -6.29 -8.90
N PHE A 189 -15.81 -6.09 -7.73
CA PHE A 189 -15.07 -6.15 -6.48
C PHE A 189 -14.77 -7.62 -6.16
N ASN A 190 -13.49 -7.95 -6.07
CA ASN A 190 -13.03 -9.31 -5.75
C ASN A 190 -12.55 -9.35 -4.30
N THR A 191 -13.19 -10.18 -3.46
CA THR A 191 -12.86 -10.39 -2.05
C THR A 191 -11.95 -11.59 -1.83
N GLU A 192 -11.79 -12.44 -2.83
CA GLU A 192 -10.98 -13.65 -2.72
C GLU A 192 -9.51 -13.36 -3.03
N LEU A 193 -8.60 -14.02 -2.32
CA LEU A 193 -7.17 -13.93 -2.63
C LEU A 193 -6.87 -14.61 -3.97
N LYS A 194 -6.10 -13.94 -4.79
CA LYS A 194 -5.64 -14.52 -6.05
C LYS A 194 -4.70 -15.68 -5.77
N GLU A 195 -5.07 -16.87 -6.24
CA GLU A 195 -4.21 -18.05 -6.14
C GLU A 195 -2.85 -17.79 -6.80
N GLY A 196 -1.78 -18.14 -6.10
CA GLY A 196 -0.40 -17.92 -6.55
C GLY A 196 0.05 -16.46 -6.51
N GLY A 197 -0.75 -15.55 -5.98
CA GLY A 197 -0.37 -14.16 -5.74
C GLY A 197 0.46 -13.97 -4.49
N GLY A 198 0.94 -12.73 -4.27
CA GLY A 198 1.76 -12.38 -3.11
C GLY A 198 1.04 -12.54 -1.78
N TRP A 199 -0.25 -12.20 -1.71
CA TRP A 199 -1.07 -12.42 -0.51
C TRP A 199 -1.36 -13.90 -0.24
N ASP A 200 -1.49 -14.71 -1.29
CA ASP A 200 -1.63 -16.17 -1.14
C ASP A 200 -0.34 -16.79 -0.59
N MET A 201 0.81 -16.27 -1.00
CA MET A 201 2.10 -16.68 -0.41
C MET A 201 2.20 -16.29 1.06
N TRP A 202 1.82 -15.06 1.44
CA TRP A 202 1.80 -14.63 2.84
C TRP A 202 0.90 -15.50 3.74
N ARG A 203 -0.20 -16.00 3.20
CA ARG A 203 -1.07 -16.92 3.93
C ARG A 203 -0.44 -18.28 4.18
N LYS A 204 0.56 -18.67 3.38
CA LYS A 204 1.25 -19.97 3.50
C LYS A 204 2.42 -19.95 4.47
N ILE A 205 3.00 -18.79 4.71
CA ILE A 205 4.13 -18.58 5.61
C ILE A 205 3.73 -17.93 6.93
#